data_15eaa5adc80db84174d01595e6a74c69
#
_entry.id   15eaa5adc80db84174d01595e6a74c69
#
_cell.length_a   1.000
_cell.length_b   1.000
_cell.length_c   1.000
_cell.angle_alpha   90.00
_cell.angle_beta   90.00
_cell.angle_gamma   90.00
#
_symmetry.space_group_name_H-M   'P 1'
#
loop_
_entity.id
_entity.type
_entity.pdbx_description
1 polymer ?
#
loop_
_entity_poly.entity_id
_entity_poly.type
_entity_poly.pdbx_seq_one_letter_code
_entity_poly.pdbx_strand_id
1 'polypeptide(L)'
;MPNIFKDEYELAIEKGCYIERDCYSKLLDWKNRKARNHNALFIRGARRVGKSVLALELAHKEYKSFIKISFDRANEELKNLFINELNDLDYFYFVLEATFSKKLFEGESLIILDEIQLFKPARQAIKTLLLDGRYDIIETGSLASIVKSNDD
;
A
#
# COMPACT_ATOMS: atom_id res chain seq x y z
N MET A 1 -21.07 -11.71 9.94
CA MET A 1 -21.18 -10.58 9.01
C MET A 1 -20.23 -9.43 9.30
N PRO A 2 -20.02 -9.01 10.53
CA PRO A 2 -19.13 -7.88 10.78
C PRO A 2 -17.74 -8.04 10.22
N ASN A 3 -17.25 -9.27 10.11
CA ASN A 3 -15.87 -9.51 9.68
C ASN A 3 -15.57 -9.18 8.21
N ILE A 4 -16.60 -9.09 7.37
CA ILE A 4 -16.37 -8.78 5.95
C ILE A 4 -15.89 -7.34 5.73
N PHE A 5 -16.06 -6.47 6.73
CA PHE A 5 -15.63 -5.08 6.64
C PHE A 5 -14.32 -4.80 7.38
N LYS A 6 -13.71 -5.83 7.98
CA LYS A 6 -12.47 -5.68 8.71
C LYS A 6 -11.29 -6.06 7.82
N ASP A 7 -10.21 -5.26 7.90
CA ASP A 7 -8.99 -5.58 7.20
C ASP A 7 -8.14 -6.57 8.02
N GLU A 8 -7.00 -6.97 7.46
CA GLU A 8 -6.13 -7.95 8.07
C GLU A 8 -5.61 -7.51 9.45
N TYR A 9 -5.32 -6.21 9.59
CA TYR A 9 -4.87 -5.69 10.86
C TYR A 9 -5.95 -5.78 11.94
N GLU A 10 -7.17 -5.35 11.61
CA GLU A 10 -8.28 -5.40 12.55
C GLU A 10 -8.59 -6.83 12.97
N LEU A 11 -8.52 -7.77 12.01
CA LEU A 11 -8.71 -9.18 12.33
C LEU A 11 -7.59 -9.74 13.22
N ALA A 12 -6.35 -9.32 12.99
CA ALA A 12 -5.22 -9.76 13.81
C ALA A 12 -5.36 -9.26 15.25
N ILE A 13 -5.80 -8.03 15.45
CA ILE A 13 -6.03 -7.47 16.77
C ILE A 13 -7.17 -8.24 17.46
N GLU A 14 -8.25 -8.49 16.76
CA GLU A 14 -9.40 -9.22 17.28
C GLU A 14 -9.00 -10.63 17.74
N LYS A 15 -8.12 -11.28 17.00
CA LYS A 15 -7.64 -12.63 17.32
C LYS A 15 -6.50 -12.64 18.34
N GLY A 16 -5.94 -11.48 18.66
CA GLY A 16 -4.82 -11.38 19.57
C GLY A 16 -3.51 -11.94 19.04
N CYS A 17 -3.36 -11.98 17.70
CA CYS A 17 -2.22 -12.61 17.05
C CYS A 17 -1.09 -11.66 16.67
N TYR A 18 -1.31 -10.38 16.77
CA TYR A 18 -0.36 -9.40 16.24
C TYR A 18 0.56 -8.86 17.35
N ILE A 19 1.89 -8.93 17.13
CA ILE A 19 2.89 -8.51 18.13
C ILE A 19 4.20 -7.98 17.53
N GLU A 20 4.23 -7.48 16.31
CA GLU A 20 5.46 -7.07 15.63
C GLU A 20 5.86 -5.63 15.96
N ARG A 21 6.40 -5.41 17.15
CA ARG A 21 6.69 -4.06 17.64
C ARG A 21 7.94 -3.41 17.05
N ASP A 22 9.03 -4.17 16.89
CA ASP A 22 10.28 -3.62 16.38
C ASP A 22 10.13 -3.18 14.92
N CYS A 23 9.41 -3.97 14.13
CA CYS A 23 9.14 -3.62 12.74
C CYS A 23 8.26 -2.38 12.65
N TYR A 24 7.28 -2.27 13.53
CA TYR A 24 6.42 -1.10 13.54
C TYR A 24 7.20 0.19 13.84
N SER A 25 8.17 0.12 14.75
CA SER A 25 9.02 1.27 15.04
C SER A 25 9.76 1.76 13.81
N LYS A 26 10.23 0.85 12.96
CA LYS A 26 10.90 1.21 11.72
C LYS A 26 9.97 1.89 10.73
N LEU A 27 8.73 1.45 10.66
CA LEU A 27 7.72 2.10 9.81
C LEU A 27 7.45 3.52 10.29
N LEU A 28 7.35 3.69 11.59
CA LEU A 28 7.11 5.00 12.18
C LEU A 28 8.28 5.94 11.91
N ASP A 29 9.50 5.46 12.02
CA ASP A 29 10.69 6.23 11.68
C ASP A 29 10.67 6.68 10.21
N TRP A 30 10.30 5.79 9.31
CA TRP A 30 10.18 6.14 7.89
C TRP A 30 9.16 7.26 7.69
N LYS A 31 7.99 7.13 8.30
CA LYS A 31 6.95 8.14 8.18
C LYS A 31 7.45 9.51 8.63
N ASN A 32 8.16 9.55 9.75
CA ASN A 32 8.64 10.81 10.31
C ASN A 32 9.77 11.44 9.48
N ARG A 33 10.51 10.66 8.73
CA ARG A 33 11.63 11.14 7.89
C ARG A 33 11.27 11.35 6.43
N LYS A 34 10.12 10.83 5.97
CA LYS A 34 9.76 10.82 4.56
C LYS A 34 9.69 12.20 3.94
N ALA A 35 9.34 13.21 4.72
CA ALA A 35 9.23 14.58 4.21
C ALA A 35 10.54 15.09 3.62
N ARG A 36 11.67 14.52 4.04
CA ARG A 36 12.99 14.91 3.55
C ARG A 36 13.42 14.08 2.34
N ASN A 37 12.92 12.86 2.22
CA ASN A 37 13.43 11.89 1.24
C ASN A 37 12.45 11.57 0.12
N HIS A 38 11.15 11.77 0.32
CA HIS A 38 10.09 11.44 -0.67
C HIS A 38 10.22 10.02 -1.21
N ASN A 39 10.45 9.06 -0.33
CA ASN A 39 10.65 7.66 -0.72
C ASN A 39 9.46 6.80 -0.32
N ALA A 40 9.13 5.84 -1.18
CA ALA A 40 8.21 4.78 -0.79
C ALA A 40 8.94 3.82 0.14
N LEU A 41 8.20 3.25 1.08
CA LEU A 41 8.74 2.20 1.93
C LEU A 41 8.40 0.85 1.32
N PHE A 42 9.38 -0.03 1.19
CA PHE A 42 9.16 -1.39 0.69
C PHE A 42 9.26 -2.38 1.85
N ILE A 43 8.17 -3.08 2.12
CA ILE A 43 8.15 -4.13 3.14
C ILE A 43 8.24 -5.48 2.45
N ARG A 44 9.35 -6.17 2.67
CA ARG A 44 9.60 -7.49 2.08
C ARG A 44 9.33 -8.60 3.07
N GLY A 45 9.02 -9.78 2.56
CA GLY A 45 8.92 -10.96 3.38
C GLY A 45 8.18 -12.06 2.67
N ALA A 46 8.22 -13.24 3.25
CA ALA A 46 7.41 -14.36 2.79
C ALA A 46 5.94 -14.03 3.05
N ARG A 47 5.07 -14.69 2.31
CA ARG A 47 3.64 -14.56 2.55
C ARG A 47 3.32 -14.92 4.00
N ARG A 48 2.36 -14.23 4.57
CA ARG A 48 1.83 -14.52 5.90
C ARG A 48 2.77 -14.21 7.06
N VAL A 49 3.79 -13.38 6.84
CA VAL A 49 4.64 -12.92 7.96
C VAL A 49 4.21 -11.56 8.48
N GLY A 50 3.00 -11.13 8.18
CA GLY A 50 2.43 -9.92 8.76
C GLY A 50 2.81 -8.61 8.10
N LYS A 51 3.39 -8.63 6.89
CA LYS A 51 3.77 -7.38 6.23
C LYS A 51 2.59 -6.48 5.91
N SER A 52 1.47 -7.07 5.47
CA SER A 52 0.25 -6.31 5.23
C SER A 52 -0.33 -5.77 6.53
N VAL A 53 -0.26 -6.55 7.59
CA VAL A 53 -0.76 -6.15 8.91
C VAL A 53 0.04 -4.97 9.44
N LEU A 54 1.37 -4.97 9.25
CA LEU A 54 2.21 -3.85 9.66
C LEU A 54 1.85 -2.57 8.94
N ALA A 55 1.68 -2.64 7.62
CA ALA A 55 1.30 -1.47 6.83
C ALA A 55 -0.06 -0.95 7.26
N LEU A 56 -1.01 -1.83 7.51
CA LEU A 56 -2.35 -1.45 7.94
C LEU A 56 -2.36 -0.87 9.36
N GLU A 57 -1.52 -1.37 10.23
CA GLU A 57 -1.40 -0.78 11.57
C GLU A 57 -0.96 0.68 11.48
N LEU A 58 0.07 0.96 10.67
CA LEU A 58 0.54 2.32 10.47
C LEU A 58 -0.57 3.18 9.87
N ALA A 59 -1.29 2.64 8.87
CA ALA A 59 -2.37 3.35 8.23
C ALA A 59 -3.46 3.75 9.22
N HIS A 60 -3.89 2.81 10.06
CA HIS A 60 -4.94 3.08 11.04
C HIS A 60 -4.53 4.06 12.13
N LYS A 61 -3.27 3.99 12.57
CA LYS A 61 -2.81 4.80 13.70
C LYS A 61 -2.31 6.18 13.31
N GLU A 62 -1.70 6.31 12.12
CA GLU A 62 -0.95 7.52 11.78
C GLU A 62 -1.52 8.32 10.62
N TYR A 63 -2.52 7.81 9.92
CA TYR A 63 -3.06 8.49 8.75
C TYR A 63 -4.56 8.73 8.90
N LYS A 64 -5.02 9.82 8.29
CA LYS A 64 -6.42 10.18 8.31
C LYS A 64 -7.27 9.23 7.49
N SER A 65 -6.72 8.75 6.38
CA SER A 65 -7.35 7.72 5.55
C SER A 65 -6.27 6.97 4.78
N PHE A 66 -6.66 5.84 4.20
CA PHE A 66 -5.75 5.07 3.37
C PHE A 66 -6.52 4.24 2.36
N ILE A 67 -5.83 3.87 1.28
CA ILE A 67 -6.34 2.90 0.30
C ILE A 67 -5.30 1.80 0.17
N LYS A 68 -5.75 0.54 0.27
CA LYS A 68 -4.89 -0.63 0.06
C LYS A 68 -5.30 -1.29 -1.24
N ILE A 69 -4.34 -1.41 -2.16
CA ILE A 69 -4.53 -2.06 -3.45
C ILE A 69 -3.75 -3.37 -3.44
N SER A 70 -4.44 -4.50 -3.51
CA SER A 70 -3.81 -5.82 -3.52
C SER A 70 -3.77 -6.33 -4.95
N PHE A 71 -2.56 -6.47 -5.49
CA PHE A 71 -2.40 -6.82 -6.90
C PHE A 71 -2.61 -8.31 -7.20
N ASP A 72 -2.73 -9.13 -6.20
CA ASP A 72 -3.17 -10.51 -6.36
C ASP A 72 -4.69 -10.61 -6.62
N ARG A 73 -5.43 -9.53 -6.39
CA ARG A 73 -6.89 -9.47 -6.55
C ARG A 73 -7.37 -8.33 -7.43
N ALA A 74 -6.46 -7.55 -7.98
CA ALA A 74 -6.83 -6.38 -8.77
C ALA A 74 -7.54 -6.80 -10.07
N ASN A 75 -8.64 -6.13 -10.39
CA ASN A 75 -9.35 -6.37 -11.64
C ASN A 75 -8.73 -5.58 -12.79
N GLU A 76 -9.23 -5.83 -14.01
CA GLU A 76 -8.67 -5.18 -15.19
C GLU A 76 -8.86 -3.67 -15.20
N GLU A 77 -9.96 -3.18 -14.65
CA GLU A 77 -10.21 -1.74 -14.59
C GLU A 77 -9.17 -1.04 -13.74
N LEU A 78 -8.84 -1.62 -12.59
CA LEU A 78 -7.83 -1.06 -11.70
C LEU A 78 -6.45 -1.14 -12.34
N LYS A 79 -6.13 -2.24 -12.98
CA LYS A 79 -4.87 -2.40 -13.70
C LYS A 79 -4.71 -1.38 -14.81
N ASN A 80 -5.78 -1.16 -15.58
CA ASN A 80 -5.77 -0.17 -16.66
C ASN A 80 -5.54 1.24 -16.16
N LEU A 81 -6.00 1.54 -14.96
CA LEU A 81 -5.77 2.84 -14.34
C LEU A 81 -4.27 3.12 -14.20
N PHE A 82 -3.52 2.13 -13.71
CA PHE A 82 -2.06 2.25 -13.58
C PHE A 82 -1.34 2.29 -14.92
N ILE A 83 -1.89 1.66 -15.94
CA ILE A 83 -1.25 1.62 -17.25
C ILE A 83 -1.51 2.91 -18.03
N ASN A 84 -2.73 3.42 -18.01
CA ASN A 84 -3.17 4.45 -18.95
C ASN A 84 -3.39 5.83 -18.38
N GLU A 85 -3.52 5.98 -17.06
CA GLU A 85 -3.99 7.24 -16.48
C GLU A 85 -2.96 7.97 -15.60
N LEU A 86 -1.71 7.59 -15.68
CA LEU A 86 -0.67 8.24 -14.87
C LEU A 86 -0.31 9.64 -15.35
N ASN A 87 -0.73 10.01 -16.54
CA ASN A 87 -0.52 11.37 -17.05
C ASN A 87 -1.54 12.38 -16.52
N ASP A 88 -2.57 11.90 -15.85
CA ASP A 88 -3.58 12.75 -15.21
C ASP A 88 -3.86 12.19 -13.80
N LEU A 89 -3.05 12.62 -12.85
CA LEU A 89 -3.13 12.10 -11.49
C LEU A 89 -4.37 12.57 -10.74
N ASP A 90 -4.94 13.70 -11.11
CA ASP A 90 -6.22 14.12 -10.54
C ASP A 90 -7.30 13.09 -10.85
N TYR A 91 -7.36 12.66 -12.10
CA TYR A 91 -8.30 11.62 -12.51
C TYR A 91 -7.94 10.27 -11.89
N PHE A 92 -6.66 9.92 -11.88
CA PHE A 92 -6.17 8.67 -11.29
C PHE A 92 -6.65 8.52 -9.84
N TYR A 93 -6.42 9.54 -9.03
CA TYR A 93 -6.83 9.49 -7.62
C TYR A 93 -8.33 9.60 -7.45
N PHE A 94 -9.00 10.34 -8.32
CA PHE A 94 -10.46 10.39 -8.29
C PHE A 94 -11.07 9.01 -8.47
N VAL A 95 -10.56 8.25 -9.44
CA VAL A 95 -11.04 6.88 -9.71
C VAL A 95 -10.71 5.96 -8.53
N LEU A 96 -9.52 6.10 -7.93
CA LEU A 96 -9.19 5.30 -6.76
C LEU A 96 -10.14 5.57 -5.60
N GLU A 97 -10.44 6.83 -5.33
CA GLU A 97 -11.37 7.19 -4.27
C GLU A 97 -12.75 6.59 -4.53
N ALA A 98 -13.23 6.67 -5.77
CA ALA A 98 -14.52 6.11 -6.15
C ALA A 98 -14.54 4.58 -6.04
N THR A 99 -13.48 3.93 -6.50
CA THR A 99 -13.38 2.47 -6.51
C THR A 99 -13.39 1.90 -5.08
N PHE A 100 -12.68 2.53 -4.17
CA PHE A 100 -12.55 2.05 -2.80
C PHE A 100 -13.50 2.72 -1.83
N SER A 101 -14.33 3.64 -2.31
CA SER A 101 -15.27 4.41 -1.47
C SER A 101 -14.56 5.06 -0.29
N LYS A 102 -13.41 5.67 -0.58
CA LYS A 102 -12.59 6.34 0.42
C LYS A 102 -12.18 7.70 -0.07
N LYS A 103 -12.06 8.66 0.85
CA LYS A 103 -11.55 9.98 0.53
C LYS A 103 -10.09 10.07 0.93
N LEU A 104 -9.27 10.63 0.05
CA LEU A 104 -7.85 10.84 0.30
C LEU A 104 -7.59 12.30 0.65
N PHE A 105 -6.69 12.54 1.59
CA PHE A 105 -6.35 13.88 2.08
C PHE A 105 -4.87 14.12 1.83
N GLU A 106 -4.57 15.16 1.08
CA GLU A 106 -3.20 15.47 0.71
C GLU A 106 -2.32 15.68 1.95
N GLY A 107 -1.20 14.97 2.00
CA GLY A 107 -0.30 15.01 3.16
C GLY A 107 -0.74 14.18 4.34
N GLU A 108 -1.94 13.62 4.34
CA GLU A 108 -2.51 12.92 5.50
C GLU A 108 -3.00 11.52 5.19
N SER A 109 -2.84 11.06 3.96
CA SER A 109 -3.33 9.74 3.56
C SER A 109 -2.19 8.85 3.07
N LEU A 110 -2.43 7.54 3.13
CA LEU A 110 -1.46 6.52 2.75
C LEU A 110 -2.03 5.65 1.63
N ILE A 111 -1.19 5.34 0.65
CA ILE A 111 -1.51 4.35 -0.39
C ILE A 111 -0.64 3.13 -0.13
N ILE A 112 -1.26 1.97 0.03
CA ILE A 112 -0.56 0.70 0.21
C ILE A 112 -0.70 -0.11 -1.07
N LEU A 113 0.44 -0.45 -1.69
CA LEU A 113 0.48 -1.27 -2.89
C LEU A 113 0.97 -2.65 -2.50
N ASP A 114 0.01 -3.56 -2.29
CA ASP A 114 0.26 -4.88 -1.73
C ASP A 114 0.54 -5.90 -2.83
N GLU A 115 1.56 -6.75 -2.62
CA GLU A 115 2.03 -7.74 -3.59
C GLU A 115 2.36 -7.10 -4.94
N ILE A 116 3.12 -6.04 -4.90
CA ILE A 116 3.37 -5.19 -6.06
C ILE A 116 4.14 -5.91 -7.18
N GLN A 117 4.92 -6.95 -6.84
CA GLN A 117 5.66 -7.71 -7.84
C GLN A 117 4.75 -8.43 -8.83
N LEU A 118 3.48 -8.60 -8.49
CA LEU A 118 2.53 -9.27 -9.37
C LEU A 118 2.03 -8.39 -10.52
N PHE A 119 2.31 -7.09 -10.46
CA PHE A 119 1.86 -6.17 -11.50
C PHE A 119 2.92 -5.11 -11.76
N LYS A 120 3.78 -5.36 -12.72
CA LYS A 120 4.92 -4.52 -13.06
C LYS A 120 4.56 -3.05 -13.33
N PRO A 121 3.46 -2.73 -14.05
CA PRO A 121 3.10 -1.34 -14.26
C PRO A 121 2.88 -0.54 -12.96
N ALA A 122 2.38 -1.18 -11.92
CA ALA A 122 2.23 -0.50 -10.63
C ALA A 122 3.59 -0.13 -10.03
N ARG A 123 4.55 -1.04 -10.12
CA ARG A 123 5.89 -0.78 -9.62
C ARG A 123 6.55 0.36 -10.39
N GLN A 124 6.33 0.42 -11.71
CA GLN A 124 6.84 1.51 -12.53
C GLN A 124 6.15 2.84 -12.22
N ALA A 125 4.90 2.79 -11.77
CA ALA A 125 4.13 3.98 -11.44
C ALA A 125 4.62 4.70 -10.19
N ILE A 126 5.32 4.00 -9.30
CA ILE A 126 5.71 4.57 -8.01
C ILE A 126 6.49 5.85 -8.15
N LYS A 127 7.43 5.91 -9.09
CA LYS A 127 8.23 7.10 -9.32
C LYS A 127 7.35 8.31 -9.63
N THR A 128 6.37 8.11 -10.49
CA THR A 128 5.43 9.19 -10.86
C THR A 128 4.62 9.64 -9.65
N LEU A 129 4.14 8.68 -8.85
CA LEU A 129 3.34 8.99 -7.67
C LEU A 129 4.16 9.70 -6.60
N LEU A 130 5.42 9.33 -6.44
CA LEU A 130 6.31 9.98 -5.48
C LEU A 130 6.67 11.40 -5.90
N LEU A 131 6.88 11.62 -7.19
CA LEU A 131 7.16 12.96 -7.70
C LEU A 131 5.96 13.89 -7.51
N ASP A 132 4.75 13.36 -7.64
CA ASP A 132 3.53 14.12 -7.34
C ASP A 132 3.46 14.50 -5.86
N GLY A 133 3.78 13.57 -4.97
CA GLY A 133 3.97 13.84 -3.55
C GLY A 133 2.71 14.06 -2.72
N ARG A 134 1.52 13.81 -3.26
CA ARG A 134 0.29 14.04 -2.49
C ARG A 134 0.13 13.12 -1.30
N TYR A 135 0.51 11.85 -1.46
CA TYR A 135 0.26 10.82 -0.47
C TYR A 135 1.50 10.00 -0.24
N ASP A 136 1.61 9.44 0.95
CA ASP A 136 2.69 8.52 1.26
C ASP A 136 2.41 7.16 0.63
N ILE A 137 3.46 6.43 0.29
CA ILE A 137 3.33 5.15 -0.41
C ILE A 137 4.12 4.06 0.32
N ILE A 138 3.46 2.95 0.58
CA ILE A 138 4.10 1.73 1.07
C ILE A 138 3.87 0.64 0.02
N GLU A 139 4.95 -0.07 -0.32
CA GLU A 139 4.90 -1.24 -1.19
C GLU A 139 5.13 -2.48 -0.35
N THR A 140 4.43 -3.56 -0.64
CA THR A 140 4.76 -4.85 -0.06
C THR A 140 5.02 -5.86 -1.16
N GLY A 141 5.84 -6.85 -0.87
CA GLY A 141 6.12 -7.90 -1.82
C GLY A 141 6.65 -9.13 -1.14
N SER A 142 6.38 -10.28 -1.74
CA SER A 142 6.84 -11.57 -1.26
C SER A 142 8.16 -11.91 -1.97
N LEU A 143 9.16 -12.38 -1.20
CA LEU A 143 10.47 -12.72 -1.75
C LEU A 143 10.40 -13.79 -2.83
N ALA A 144 9.59 -14.82 -2.60
CA ALA A 144 9.46 -15.91 -3.57
C ALA A 144 8.88 -15.41 -4.89
N SER A 145 7.86 -14.56 -4.84
CA SER A 145 7.26 -14.00 -6.04
C SER A 145 8.19 -13.03 -6.75
N ILE A 146 9.00 -12.27 -6.00
CA ILE A 146 9.97 -11.35 -6.58
C ILE A 146 11.02 -12.10 -7.38
N VAL A 147 11.56 -13.20 -6.82
CA VAL A 147 12.53 -14.04 -7.50
C VAL A 147 11.94 -14.61 -8.77
N LYS A 148 10.72 -15.11 -8.71
CA LYS A 148 10.03 -15.68 -9.87
C LYS A 148 9.83 -14.64 -10.97
N SER A 149 9.49 -13.40 -10.59
CA SER A 149 9.31 -12.31 -11.56
C SER A 149 10.61 -11.95 -12.26
N ASN A 150 11.73 -12.06 -11.58
CA ASN A 150 13.03 -11.71 -12.14
C ASN A 150 13.56 -12.75 -13.12
N ASP A 151 13.03 -13.95 -13.08
CA ASP A 151 13.46 -15.04 -13.98
C ASP A 151 12.84 -14.95 -15.37
N ASP A 152 11.92 -14.06 -15.59
CA ASP A 152 11.26 -13.90 -16.91
C ASP A 152 12.04 -13.00 -17.88
#